data_b10c77f486103c438abde4de39d32b77
#
_entry.id   b10c77f486103c438abde4de39d32b77
#
_cell.length_a   1.000
_cell.length_b   1.000
_cell.length_c   1.000
_cell.angle_alpha   90.00
_cell.angle_beta   90.00
_cell.angle_gamma   90.00
#
_symmetry.space_group_name_H-M   'P 1'
#
loop_
_entity.id
_entity.type
_entity.pdbx_description
1 polymer ?
#
loop_
_entity_poly.entity_id
_entity_poly.type
_entity_poly.pdbx_seq_one_letter_code
_entity_poly.pdbx_strand_id
1 'polypeptide(L)'
;MLVLSGLGIFFSALLLIYNKGYKSANIYLGLFLFAFNFVTLSHYLYLFSNSQIVIAFVLSIPLNASAYAIGPLAFLYVRSILRDNAKFTKYDGLHFLIFFIILAGRLHLNLGSWEEKYRVANDIISNSWKSLSHTKLNLFFPLRINYALKGVHLFIYLLAIWGLILTNKFKKSSVGAWSKQQKIVKNWLLFFAIIVTFLFVFLSSIGLMFLNAKDKLSFQYDGNILFSLIFTGFLLLLLGLVLFPQILYGIPMEKPGLKVKEDKAFVESDMENFSLKDDYIDKIRLLLEDWKKDNKFLEADSNTFSLAKDIDLPLHHITYFFNHINNEKYIDWRNRLRIEYAIGLINNQKGYNKTIEVLGKEC
;
A
#
# COMPACT_ATOMS: atom_id res chain seq x y z
N MET A 1 15.25 -11.61 -16.00
CA MET A 1 15.75 -10.97 -14.78
C MET A 1 15.73 -9.45 -14.89
N LEU A 2 16.61 -8.82 -15.66
CA LEU A 2 16.72 -7.36 -15.79
C LEU A 2 15.39 -6.68 -16.14
N VAL A 3 14.62 -7.24 -17.08
CA VAL A 3 13.30 -6.72 -17.45
C VAL A 3 12.33 -6.72 -16.26
N LEU A 4 12.26 -7.84 -15.54
CA LEU A 4 11.37 -7.94 -14.38
C LEU A 4 11.80 -7.01 -13.23
N SER A 5 13.11 -6.85 -13.04
CA SER A 5 13.66 -5.89 -12.08
C SER A 5 13.35 -4.44 -12.50
N GLY A 6 13.45 -4.14 -13.79
CA GLY A 6 13.04 -2.85 -14.34
C GLY A 6 11.56 -2.56 -14.10
N LEU A 7 10.68 -3.53 -14.36
CA LEU A 7 9.25 -3.43 -14.06
C LEU A 7 8.99 -3.23 -12.56
N GLY A 8 9.68 -3.95 -11.70
CA GLY A 8 9.55 -3.81 -10.25
C GLY A 8 9.95 -2.40 -9.75
N ILE A 9 11.04 -1.84 -10.28
CA ILE A 9 11.46 -0.45 -9.99
C ILE A 9 10.42 0.53 -10.53
N PHE A 10 9.91 0.32 -11.72
CA PHE A 10 8.88 1.16 -12.33
C PHE A 10 7.60 1.20 -11.49
N PHE A 11 7.04 0.05 -11.08
CA PHE A 11 5.87 0.00 -10.22
C PHE A 11 6.13 0.60 -8.85
N SER A 12 7.32 0.39 -8.28
CA SER A 12 7.71 1.05 -7.03
C SER A 12 7.70 2.57 -7.18
N ALA A 13 8.32 3.10 -8.24
CA ALA A 13 8.35 4.54 -8.52
C ALA A 13 6.96 5.11 -8.74
N LEU A 14 6.10 4.43 -9.51
CA LEU A 14 4.70 4.81 -9.69
C LEU A 14 3.98 4.95 -8.35
N LEU A 15 4.05 3.93 -7.49
CA LEU A 15 3.40 3.96 -6.18
C LEU A 15 3.91 5.11 -5.31
N LEU A 16 5.21 5.38 -5.31
CA LEU A 16 5.80 6.45 -4.50
C LEU A 16 5.47 7.85 -5.05
N ILE A 17 5.47 8.04 -6.37
CA ILE A 17 5.19 9.33 -7.02
C ILE A 17 3.70 9.68 -6.89
N TYR A 18 2.80 8.76 -7.26
CA TYR A 18 1.35 9.04 -7.21
C TYR A 18 0.81 9.21 -5.79
N ASN A 19 1.46 8.62 -4.79
CA ASN A 19 1.04 8.74 -3.39
C ASN A 19 1.85 9.78 -2.60
N LYS A 20 2.70 10.57 -3.28
CA LYS A 20 3.47 11.65 -2.65
C LYS A 20 2.53 12.72 -2.08
N GLY A 21 2.67 13.00 -0.80
CA GLY A 21 1.84 13.99 -0.10
C GLY A 21 0.58 13.42 0.55
N TYR A 22 0.17 12.21 0.24
CA TYR A 22 -0.92 11.52 0.92
C TYR A 22 -0.35 10.58 1.99
N LYS A 23 -0.99 10.53 3.16
CA LYS A 23 -0.69 9.51 4.18
C LYS A 23 -1.28 8.17 3.73
N SER A 24 -0.73 7.61 2.65
CA SER A 24 -1.22 6.41 2.00
C SER A 24 -0.41 5.18 2.40
N ALA A 25 -1.10 4.06 2.63
CA ALA A 25 -0.47 2.76 2.82
C ALA A 25 0.43 2.36 1.63
N ASN A 26 0.14 2.87 0.44
CA ASN A 26 0.89 2.57 -0.78
C ASN A 26 2.35 3.02 -0.76
N ILE A 27 2.71 3.97 0.11
CA ILE A 27 4.12 4.32 0.34
C ILE A 27 4.89 3.10 0.86
N TYR A 28 4.31 2.37 1.82
CA TYR A 28 4.94 1.14 2.35
C TYR A 28 5.01 0.03 1.29
N LEU A 29 3.98 -0.10 0.44
CA LEU A 29 3.99 -1.04 -0.67
C LEU A 29 5.07 -0.69 -1.70
N GLY A 30 5.19 0.59 -2.07
CA GLY A 30 6.24 1.06 -2.98
C GLY A 30 7.64 0.80 -2.44
N LEU A 31 7.88 1.13 -1.16
CA LEU A 31 9.16 0.86 -0.50
C LEU A 31 9.43 -0.66 -0.37
N PHE A 32 8.40 -1.46 -0.10
CA PHE A 32 8.50 -2.92 -0.07
C PHE A 32 8.93 -3.48 -1.44
N LEU A 33 8.27 -3.06 -2.51
CA LEU A 33 8.63 -3.49 -3.88
C LEU A 33 10.05 -3.07 -4.25
N PHE A 34 10.44 -1.85 -3.90
CA PHE A 34 11.79 -1.36 -4.13
C PHE A 34 12.83 -2.23 -3.39
N ALA A 35 12.67 -2.40 -2.08
CA ALA A 35 13.59 -3.17 -1.26
C ALA A 35 13.68 -4.62 -1.70
N PHE A 36 12.53 -5.26 -1.98
CA PHE A 36 12.47 -6.64 -2.44
C PHE A 36 13.17 -6.83 -3.78
N ASN A 37 12.84 -5.98 -4.75
CA ASN A 37 13.42 -6.03 -6.09
C ASN A 37 14.93 -5.78 -6.07
N PHE A 38 15.36 -4.79 -5.29
CA PHE A 38 16.78 -4.48 -5.14
C PHE A 38 17.56 -5.63 -4.52
N VAL A 39 17.04 -6.22 -3.44
CA VAL A 39 17.69 -7.35 -2.76
C VAL A 39 17.78 -8.57 -3.66
N THR A 40 16.71 -8.92 -4.35
CA THR A 40 16.70 -10.09 -5.26
C THR A 40 17.63 -9.90 -6.44
N LEU A 41 17.64 -8.72 -7.06
CA LEU A 41 18.57 -8.39 -8.14
C LEU A 41 20.03 -8.43 -7.66
N SER A 42 20.32 -7.82 -6.51
CA SER A 42 21.67 -7.82 -5.93
C SER A 42 22.17 -9.23 -5.63
N HIS A 43 21.33 -10.09 -5.05
CA HIS A 43 21.67 -11.48 -4.78
C HIS A 43 21.91 -12.28 -6.06
N TYR A 44 21.08 -12.05 -7.08
CA TYR A 44 21.26 -12.70 -8.37
C TYR A 44 22.59 -12.28 -9.01
N LEU A 45 22.88 -10.99 -9.07
CA LEU A 45 24.14 -10.49 -9.62
C LEU A 45 25.35 -11.01 -8.82
N TYR A 46 25.23 -11.07 -7.50
CA TYR A 46 26.26 -11.57 -6.61
C TYR A 46 26.58 -13.07 -6.85
N LEU A 47 25.57 -13.86 -7.13
CA LEU A 47 25.73 -15.32 -7.26
C LEU A 47 26.05 -15.78 -8.69
N PHE A 48 25.55 -15.08 -9.68
CA PHE A 48 25.60 -15.53 -11.08
C PHE A 48 26.42 -14.62 -12.01
N SER A 49 26.87 -13.44 -11.55
CA SER A 49 27.77 -12.61 -12.33
C SER A 49 29.20 -13.12 -12.27
N ASN A 50 29.85 -13.24 -13.43
CA ASN A 50 31.27 -13.51 -13.53
C ASN A 50 32.12 -12.23 -13.66
N SER A 51 31.50 -11.05 -13.46
CA SER A 51 32.17 -9.76 -13.58
C SER A 51 32.57 -9.22 -12.21
N GLN A 52 33.86 -9.05 -11.98
CA GLN A 52 34.40 -8.41 -10.77
C GLN A 52 33.84 -7.00 -10.57
N ILE A 53 33.70 -6.23 -11.65
CA ILE A 53 33.18 -4.86 -11.63
C ILE A 53 31.75 -4.85 -11.11
N VAL A 54 30.88 -5.72 -11.63
CA VAL A 54 29.49 -5.82 -11.23
C VAL A 54 29.35 -6.21 -9.75
N ILE A 55 30.12 -7.21 -9.32
CA ILE A 55 30.09 -7.65 -7.91
C ILE A 55 30.64 -6.58 -7.00
N ALA A 56 31.77 -5.92 -7.32
CA ALA A 56 32.33 -4.83 -6.55
C ALA A 56 31.35 -3.65 -6.44
N PHE A 57 30.65 -3.34 -7.53
CA PHE A 57 29.61 -2.31 -7.54
C PHE A 57 28.45 -2.70 -6.59
N VAL A 58 27.94 -3.92 -6.66
CA VAL A 58 26.88 -4.42 -5.76
C VAL A 58 27.35 -4.38 -4.29
N LEU A 59 28.62 -4.72 -4.01
CA LEU A 59 29.20 -4.63 -2.66
C LEU A 59 29.29 -3.19 -2.15
N SER A 60 29.42 -2.21 -3.03
CA SER A 60 29.50 -0.79 -2.69
C SER A 60 28.16 -0.19 -2.25
N ILE A 61 27.05 -0.83 -2.59
CA ILE A 61 25.73 -0.29 -2.33
C ILE A 61 25.27 -0.68 -0.91
N PRO A 62 25.00 0.29 -0.02
CA PRO A 62 24.56 0.01 1.34
C PRO A 62 23.15 -0.62 1.40
N LEU A 63 22.36 -0.48 0.34
CA LEU A 63 20.99 -1.01 0.26
C LEU A 63 20.90 -2.55 0.34
N ASN A 64 21.99 -3.29 0.29
CA ASN A 64 21.98 -4.74 0.54
C ASN A 64 21.48 -5.11 1.96
N ALA A 65 21.52 -4.17 2.90
CA ALA A 65 20.90 -4.33 4.22
C ALA A 65 19.37 -4.28 4.16
N SER A 66 18.77 -3.75 3.08
CA SER A 66 17.30 -3.57 2.94
C SER A 66 16.52 -4.89 2.96
N ALA A 67 17.18 -6.04 2.88
CA ALA A 67 16.58 -7.34 3.13
C ALA A 67 15.85 -7.40 4.49
N TYR A 68 16.34 -6.69 5.51
CA TYR A 68 15.73 -6.57 6.82
C TYR A 68 14.64 -5.49 6.91
N ALA A 69 14.44 -4.71 5.87
CA ALA A 69 13.31 -3.79 5.75
C ALA A 69 12.09 -4.42 5.08
N ILE A 70 12.27 -5.52 4.32
CA ILE A 70 11.20 -6.17 3.53
C ILE A 70 10.04 -6.61 4.45
N GLY A 71 10.32 -7.36 5.52
CA GLY A 71 9.31 -7.82 6.47
C GLY A 71 8.56 -6.67 7.15
N PRO A 72 9.26 -5.70 7.78
CA PRO A 72 8.66 -4.50 8.34
C PRO A 72 7.76 -3.74 7.36
N LEU A 73 8.22 -3.50 6.13
CA LEU A 73 7.45 -2.74 5.13
C LEU A 73 6.16 -3.47 4.72
N ALA A 74 6.23 -4.80 4.50
CA ALA A 74 5.04 -5.59 4.23
C ALA A 74 4.04 -5.57 5.40
N PHE A 75 4.54 -5.68 6.64
CA PHE A 75 3.72 -5.59 7.85
C PHE A 75 3.07 -4.21 8.01
N LEU A 76 3.85 -3.13 7.86
CA LEU A 76 3.35 -1.76 7.95
C LEU A 76 2.30 -1.48 6.87
N TYR A 77 2.48 -2.01 5.67
CA TYR A 77 1.49 -1.93 4.61
C TYR A 77 0.15 -2.56 5.02
N VAL A 78 0.16 -3.84 5.41
CA VAL A 78 -1.04 -4.57 5.82
C VAL A 78 -1.70 -3.90 7.03
N ARG A 79 -0.92 -3.53 8.06
CA ARG A 79 -1.40 -2.83 9.25
C ARG A 79 -2.09 -1.50 8.88
N SER A 80 -1.48 -0.75 7.97
CA SER A 80 -2.00 0.56 7.57
C SER A 80 -3.35 0.45 6.86
N ILE A 81 -3.52 -0.56 6.00
CA ILE A 81 -4.82 -0.83 5.37
C ILE A 81 -5.85 -1.27 6.39
N LEU A 82 -5.52 -2.21 7.27
CA LEU A 82 -6.47 -2.76 8.23
C LEU A 82 -6.91 -1.76 9.30
N ARG A 83 -6.04 -0.80 9.66
CA ARG A 83 -6.32 0.24 10.66
C ARG A 83 -6.79 1.56 10.08
N ASP A 84 -6.89 1.66 8.77
CA ASP A 84 -7.18 2.92 8.08
C ASP A 84 -6.25 4.08 8.52
N ASN A 85 -5.01 3.76 8.80
CA ASN A 85 -4.03 4.72 9.30
C ASN A 85 -2.62 4.36 8.84
N ALA A 86 -2.10 5.14 7.90
CA ALA A 86 -0.73 5.00 7.37
C ALA A 86 0.31 5.86 8.12
N LYS A 87 -0.05 6.49 9.25
CA LYS A 87 0.88 7.32 10.01
C LYS A 87 2.01 6.46 10.57
N PHE A 88 3.25 6.85 10.24
CA PHE A 88 4.44 6.29 10.86
C PHE A 88 4.59 6.81 12.29
N THR A 89 4.70 5.91 13.25
CA THR A 89 4.86 6.25 14.67
C THR A 89 6.31 6.05 15.10
N LYS A 90 6.72 6.66 16.22
CA LYS A 90 8.08 6.47 16.77
C LYS A 90 8.42 5.00 17.06
N TYR A 91 7.42 4.20 17.41
CA TYR A 91 7.59 2.77 17.66
C TYR A 91 7.79 1.96 16.38
N ASP A 92 7.34 2.45 15.24
CA ASP A 92 7.55 1.79 13.95
C ASP A 92 9.03 1.81 13.54
N GLY A 93 9.80 2.79 14.06
CA GLY A 93 11.26 2.83 13.89
C GLY A 93 11.97 1.60 14.46
N LEU A 94 11.44 0.98 15.54
CA LEU A 94 12.01 -0.21 16.15
C LEU A 94 11.99 -1.43 15.20
N HIS A 95 11.04 -1.48 14.28
CA HIS A 95 10.98 -2.54 13.27
C HIS A 95 12.21 -2.51 12.33
N PHE A 96 12.88 -1.37 12.21
CA PHE A 96 14.06 -1.19 11.36
C PHE A 96 15.39 -1.29 12.13
N LEU A 97 15.36 -1.57 13.43
CA LEU A 97 16.57 -1.64 14.26
C LEU A 97 17.60 -2.65 13.69
N ILE A 98 17.13 -3.84 13.31
CA ILE A 98 18.00 -4.89 12.74
C ILE A 98 18.58 -4.42 11.40
N PHE A 99 17.80 -3.73 10.57
CA PHE A 99 18.30 -3.12 9.34
C PHE A 99 19.48 -2.19 9.59
N PHE A 100 19.37 -1.30 10.58
CA PHE A 100 20.46 -0.35 10.92
C PHE A 100 21.69 -1.05 11.50
N ILE A 101 21.51 -2.08 12.33
CA ILE A 101 22.62 -2.90 12.85
C ILE A 101 23.37 -3.58 11.70
N ILE A 102 22.66 -4.20 10.78
CA ILE A 102 23.27 -4.88 9.63
C ILE A 102 23.94 -3.88 8.70
N LEU A 103 23.32 -2.72 8.47
CA LEU A 103 23.89 -1.62 7.70
C LEU A 103 25.22 -1.16 8.31
N ALA A 104 25.24 -0.90 9.62
CA ALA A 104 26.43 -0.49 10.34
C ALA A 104 27.56 -1.53 10.21
N GLY A 105 27.25 -2.82 10.33
CA GLY A 105 28.21 -3.90 10.16
C GLY A 105 28.78 -4.03 8.74
N ARG A 106 28.13 -3.42 7.73
CA ARG A 106 28.58 -3.43 6.34
C ARG A 106 29.31 -2.16 5.91
N LEU A 107 29.26 -1.09 6.70
CA LEU A 107 29.81 0.21 6.31
C LEU A 107 31.30 0.13 5.94
N HIS A 108 32.09 -0.70 6.62
CA HIS A 108 33.50 -0.89 6.30
C HIS A 108 33.72 -1.33 4.85
N LEU A 109 32.88 -2.25 4.35
CA LEU A 109 32.97 -2.72 2.97
C LEU A 109 32.35 -1.72 1.99
N ASN A 110 31.21 -1.12 2.35
CA ASN A 110 30.56 -0.14 1.48
C ASN A 110 31.46 1.08 1.23
N LEU A 111 32.15 1.57 2.26
CA LEU A 111 33.04 2.74 2.22
C LEU A 111 34.51 2.37 1.92
N GLY A 112 34.85 1.08 1.94
CA GLY A 112 36.19 0.56 1.68
C GLY A 112 36.70 0.86 0.27
N SER A 113 37.98 0.64 0.06
CA SER A 113 38.63 0.86 -1.23
C SER A 113 38.09 -0.02 -2.34
N TRP A 114 38.20 0.44 -3.58
CA TRP A 114 37.83 -0.40 -4.75
C TRP A 114 38.71 -1.65 -4.85
N GLU A 115 39.99 -1.54 -4.47
CA GLU A 115 40.92 -2.68 -4.44
C GLU A 115 40.41 -3.79 -3.51
N GLU A 116 39.98 -3.44 -2.31
CA GLU A 116 39.37 -4.41 -1.38
C GLU A 116 38.13 -5.05 -1.94
N LYS A 117 37.24 -4.26 -2.56
CA LYS A 117 36.02 -4.74 -3.18
C LYS A 117 36.30 -5.69 -4.36
N TYR A 118 37.31 -5.38 -5.19
CA TYR A 118 37.73 -6.26 -6.27
C TYR A 118 38.31 -7.58 -5.75
N ARG A 119 39.09 -7.55 -4.67
CA ARG A 119 39.61 -8.75 -4.02
C ARG A 119 38.48 -9.62 -3.52
N VAL A 120 37.52 -9.04 -2.80
CA VAL A 120 36.34 -9.79 -2.34
C VAL A 120 35.50 -10.31 -3.52
N ALA A 121 35.32 -9.51 -4.58
CA ALA A 121 34.61 -9.94 -5.78
C ALA A 121 35.29 -11.12 -6.47
N ASN A 122 36.62 -11.14 -6.55
CA ASN A 122 37.39 -12.23 -7.10
C ASN A 122 37.25 -13.51 -6.27
N ASP A 123 37.28 -13.40 -4.94
CA ASP A 123 37.06 -14.52 -4.03
C ASP A 123 35.64 -15.13 -4.21
N ILE A 124 34.64 -14.29 -4.46
CA ILE A 124 33.27 -14.73 -4.74
C ILE A 124 33.18 -15.47 -6.08
N ILE A 125 33.82 -14.96 -7.14
CA ILE A 125 33.80 -15.58 -8.46
C ILE A 125 34.50 -16.92 -8.44
N SER A 126 35.66 -16.99 -7.82
CA SER A 126 36.47 -18.21 -7.76
C SER A 126 35.84 -19.29 -6.88
N ASN A 127 35.18 -18.91 -5.79
CA ASN A 127 34.61 -19.85 -4.81
C ASN A 127 33.22 -19.37 -4.30
N SER A 128 32.26 -19.14 -5.20
CA SER A 128 30.94 -18.57 -4.87
C SER A 128 30.20 -19.31 -3.72
N TRP A 129 30.29 -20.62 -3.67
CA TRP A 129 29.65 -21.41 -2.63
C TRP A 129 30.43 -21.47 -1.30
N LYS A 130 31.77 -21.21 -1.32
CA LYS A 130 32.62 -21.11 -0.13
C LYS A 130 32.70 -19.68 0.41
N SER A 131 32.36 -18.66 -0.41
CA SER A 131 32.46 -17.26 -0.05
C SER A 131 31.62 -16.86 1.17
N LEU A 132 30.68 -17.71 1.52
CA LEU A 132 29.77 -17.55 2.67
C LEU A 132 30.43 -17.77 4.03
N SER A 133 31.58 -18.40 4.05
CA SER A 133 32.40 -18.48 5.26
C SER A 133 33.26 -17.24 5.47
N HIS A 134 33.30 -16.31 4.49
CA HIS A 134 34.05 -15.06 4.65
C HIS A 134 33.40 -14.12 5.64
N THR A 135 34.08 -13.90 6.74
CA THR A 135 33.71 -12.96 7.80
C THR A 135 33.76 -11.49 7.40
N LYS A 136 34.38 -11.20 6.22
CA LYS A 136 34.61 -9.82 5.76
C LYS A 136 33.40 -9.09 5.22
N LEU A 137 32.29 -9.78 4.93
CA LEU A 137 31.09 -9.16 4.34
C LEU A 137 30.20 -8.44 5.37
N ASN A 138 30.36 -8.77 6.66
CA ASN A 138 29.74 -8.08 7.77
C ASN A 138 30.61 -8.26 9.01
N LEU A 139 30.89 -7.17 9.73
CA LEU A 139 31.76 -7.21 10.92
C LEU A 139 31.16 -7.95 12.11
N PHE A 140 29.83 -7.92 12.24
CA PHE A 140 29.17 -8.44 13.44
C PHE A 140 28.83 -9.94 13.33
N PHE A 141 28.58 -10.43 12.11
CA PHE A 141 28.09 -11.80 11.92
C PHE A 141 28.73 -12.44 10.69
N PRO A 142 29.13 -13.72 10.76
CA PRO A 142 29.41 -14.51 9.57
C PRO A 142 28.20 -14.53 8.64
N LEU A 143 28.46 -14.57 7.34
CA LEU A 143 27.37 -14.48 6.36
C LEU A 143 26.32 -15.60 6.52
N ARG A 144 26.73 -16.79 6.97
CA ARG A 144 25.82 -17.90 7.31
C ARG A 144 24.78 -17.50 8.38
N ILE A 145 25.24 -16.88 9.46
CA ILE A 145 24.36 -16.40 10.55
C ILE A 145 23.44 -15.31 10.00
N ASN A 146 23.95 -14.40 9.16
CA ASN A 146 23.15 -13.35 8.55
C ASN A 146 21.98 -13.93 7.72
N TYR A 147 22.22 -15.02 6.94
CA TYR A 147 21.16 -15.67 6.18
C TYR A 147 20.12 -16.37 7.08
N ALA A 148 20.56 -17.03 8.15
CA ALA A 148 19.65 -17.63 9.13
C ALA A 148 18.79 -16.58 9.83
N LEU A 149 19.41 -15.48 10.31
CA LEU A 149 18.70 -14.37 10.94
C LEU A 149 17.67 -13.72 9.99
N LYS A 150 18.01 -13.60 8.71
CA LYS A 150 17.09 -13.08 7.70
C LYS A 150 15.84 -13.96 7.57
N GLY A 151 16.01 -15.28 7.51
CA GLY A 151 14.90 -16.23 7.45
C GLY A 151 14.00 -16.14 8.69
N VAL A 152 14.58 -16.14 9.89
CA VAL A 152 13.83 -15.98 11.16
C VAL A 152 13.08 -14.64 11.20
N HIS A 153 13.75 -13.55 10.81
CA HIS A 153 13.16 -12.22 10.77
C HIS A 153 11.94 -12.15 9.84
N LEU A 154 12.06 -12.68 8.61
CA LEU A 154 10.95 -12.74 7.67
C LEU A 154 9.80 -13.59 8.21
N PHE A 155 10.10 -14.72 8.85
CA PHE A 155 9.09 -15.60 9.44
C PHE A 155 8.29 -14.91 10.55
N ILE A 156 8.95 -14.13 11.42
CA ILE A 156 8.28 -13.35 12.47
C ILE A 156 7.26 -12.37 11.84
N TYR A 157 7.66 -11.65 10.77
CA TYR A 157 6.76 -10.73 10.09
C TYR A 157 5.63 -11.44 9.35
N LEU A 158 5.89 -12.63 8.82
CA LEU A 158 4.85 -13.46 8.22
C LEU A 158 3.76 -13.84 9.23
N LEU A 159 4.17 -14.31 10.41
CA LEU A 159 3.23 -14.59 11.51
C LEU A 159 2.46 -13.34 11.95
N ALA A 160 3.14 -12.19 12.03
CA ALA A 160 2.49 -10.93 12.37
C ALA A 160 1.46 -10.48 11.31
N ILE A 161 1.78 -10.62 10.02
CA ILE A 161 0.86 -10.29 8.91
C ILE A 161 -0.38 -11.18 8.97
N TRP A 162 -0.21 -12.50 9.06
CA TRP A 162 -1.34 -13.43 9.17
C TRP A 162 -2.12 -13.22 10.46
N GLY A 163 -1.45 -12.96 11.58
CA GLY A 163 -2.11 -12.60 12.84
C GLY A 163 -3.02 -11.37 12.69
N LEU A 164 -2.56 -10.32 12.01
CA LEU A 164 -3.38 -9.14 11.74
C LEU A 164 -4.60 -9.45 10.87
N ILE A 165 -4.41 -10.22 9.80
CA ILE A 165 -5.49 -10.55 8.85
C ILE A 165 -6.55 -11.44 9.52
N LEU A 166 -6.12 -12.45 10.28
CA LEU A 166 -7.03 -13.42 10.92
C LEU A 166 -7.77 -12.83 12.12
N THR A 167 -7.11 -11.95 12.90
CA THR A 167 -7.74 -11.32 14.07
C THR A 167 -8.60 -10.11 13.71
N ASN A 168 -8.38 -9.53 12.53
CA ASN A 168 -9.17 -8.40 12.10
C ASN A 168 -10.57 -8.86 11.67
N LYS A 169 -11.53 -8.65 12.57
CA LYS A 169 -12.94 -8.73 12.22
C LYS A 169 -13.22 -7.53 11.31
N PHE A 170 -13.07 -7.71 10.01
CA PHE A 170 -13.57 -6.74 9.05
C PHE A 170 -15.01 -6.39 9.46
N LYS A 171 -15.24 -5.17 9.93
CA LYS A 171 -16.56 -4.76 10.41
C LYS A 171 -17.53 -4.89 9.25
N LYS A 172 -18.51 -5.79 9.38
CA LYS A 172 -19.65 -5.81 8.49
C LYS A 172 -20.34 -4.46 8.62
N SER A 173 -20.76 -3.88 7.50
CA SER A 173 -21.69 -2.75 7.50
C SER A 173 -22.91 -3.10 8.38
N SER A 174 -23.51 -2.08 8.99
CA SER A 174 -24.76 -2.23 9.78
C SER A 174 -25.89 -2.96 9.03
N VAL A 175 -25.82 -3.01 7.70
CA VAL A 175 -26.78 -3.70 6.81
C VAL A 175 -26.40 -5.17 6.58
N GLY A 176 -25.39 -5.73 7.25
CA GLY A 176 -25.02 -7.15 7.16
C GLY A 176 -24.26 -7.57 5.89
N ALA A 177 -24.18 -6.75 4.86
CA ALA A 177 -23.45 -7.00 3.61
C ALA A 177 -22.14 -6.22 3.54
N TRP A 178 -21.13 -6.82 2.92
CA TRP A 178 -19.87 -6.14 2.63
C TRP A 178 -20.06 -5.15 1.48
N SER A 179 -19.54 -3.93 1.63
CA SER A 179 -19.48 -3.01 0.49
C SER A 179 -18.57 -3.60 -0.61
N LYS A 180 -18.81 -3.22 -1.86
CA LYS A 180 -17.96 -3.64 -3.00
C LYS A 180 -16.48 -3.34 -2.74
N GLN A 181 -16.21 -2.18 -2.15
CA GLN A 181 -14.86 -1.73 -1.81
C GLN A 181 -14.22 -2.60 -0.72
N GLN A 182 -14.95 -2.92 0.34
CA GLN A 182 -14.44 -3.81 1.40
C GLN A 182 -14.08 -5.20 0.85
N LYS A 183 -14.85 -5.73 -0.11
CA LYS A 183 -14.55 -6.99 -0.78
C LYS A 183 -13.23 -6.90 -1.59
N ILE A 184 -13.04 -5.82 -2.34
CA ILE A 184 -11.80 -5.59 -3.10
C ILE A 184 -10.59 -5.54 -2.15
N VAL A 185 -10.67 -4.76 -1.07
CA VAL A 185 -9.60 -4.65 -0.06
C VAL A 185 -9.27 -5.99 0.56
N LYS A 186 -10.30 -6.75 0.98
CA LYS A 186 -10.11 -8.08 1.57
C LYS A 186 -9.44 -9.05 0.59
N ASN A 187 -9.93 -9.11 -0.65
CA ASN A 187 -9.39 -10.01 -1.66
C ASN A 187 -7.94 -9.65 -2.00
N TRP A 188 -7.65 -8.35 -2.12
CA TRP A 188 -6.29 -7.87 -2.31
C TRP A 188 -5.36 -8.24 -1.15
N LEU A 189 -5.77 -8.01 0.10
CA LEU A 189 -4.94 -8.32 1.26
C LEU A 189 -4.66 -9.83 1.38
N LEU A 190 -5.66 -10.68 1.10
CA LEU A 190 -5.47 -12.13 1.06
C LEU A 190 -4.51 -12.54 -0.06
N PHE A 191 -4.70 -12.01 -1.27
CA PHE A 191 -3.80 -12.23 -2.40
C PHE A 191 -2.37 -11.80 -2.04
N PHE A 192 -2.20 -10.58 -1.53
CA PHE A 192 -0.91 -10.05 -1.11
C PHE A 192 -0.25 -10.94 -0.06
N ALA A 193 -0.98 -11.33 0.99
CA ALA A 193 -0.45 -12.18 2.06
C ALA A 193 -0.01 -13.57 1.54
N ILE A 194 -0.78 -14.19 0.64
CA ILE A 194 -0.42 -15.47 0.02
C ILE A 194 0.87 -15.33 -0.79
N ILE A 195 0.96 -14.30 -1.64
CA ILE A 195 2.17 -14.08 -2.45
C ILE A 195 3.38 -13.74 -1.58
N VAL A 196 3.21 -12.89 -0.55
CA VAL A 196 4.29 -12.57 0.39
C VAL A 196 4.74 -13.82 1.16
N THR A 197 3.82 -14.72 1.53
CA THR A 197 4.16 -15.99 2.16
C THR A 197 5.06 -16.81 1.22
N PHE A 198 4.63 -16.98 -0.03
CA PHE A 198 5.42 -17.65 -1.05
C PHE A 198 6.82 -17.04 -1.19
N LEU A 199 6.89 -15.72 -1.37
CA LEU A 199 8.16 -14.99 -1.54
C LEU A 199 9.07 -15.14 -0.31
N PHE A 200 8.53 -15.04 0.91
CA PHE A 200 9.32 -15.13 2.14
C PHE A 200 9.85 -16.53 2.38
N VAL A 201 9.06 -17.56 2.10
CA VAL A 201 9.49 -18.96 2.19
C VAL A 201 10.69 -19.20 1.25
N PHE A 202 10.57 -18.82 -0.02
CA PHE A 202 11.66 -19.04 -0.98
C PHE A 202 12.88 -18.15 -0.72
N LEU A 203 12.69 -16.90 -0.28
CA LEU A 203 13.80 -16.04 0.10
C LEU A 203 14.56 -16.59 1.33
N SER A 204 13.85 -17.19 2.29
CA SER A 204 14.45 -17.85 3.45
C SER A 204 15.17 -19.14 3.05
N SER A 205 14.65 -19.87 2.05
CA SER A 205 15.25 -21.09 1.54
C SER A 205 16.62 -20.87 0.89
N ILE A 206 16.91 -19.65 0.41
CA ILE A 206 18.27 -19.28 -0.02
C ILE A 206 19.28 -19.50 1.14
N GLY A 207 18.91 -19.13 2.36
CA GLY A 207 19.76 -19.36 3.53
C GLY A 207 20.03 -20.85 3.78
N LEU A 208 19.01 -21.69 3.63
CA LEU A 208 19.13 -23.15 3.79
C LEU A 208 19.99 -23.76 2.66
N MET A 209 19.84 -23.28 1.44
CA MET A 209 20.69 -23.67 0.32
C MET A 209 22.18 -23.44 0.65
N PHE A 210 22.50 -22.31 1.21
CA PHE A 210 23.86 -21.99 1.61
C PHE A 210 24.40 -22.86 2.74
N LEU A 211 23.56 -23.25 3.69
CA LEU A 211 23.96 -24.12 4.79
C LEU A 211 24.20 -25.54 4.32
N ASN A 212 23.47 -26.00 3.32
CA ASN A 212 23.46 -27.41 2.86
C ASN A 212 24.25 -27.65 1.59
N ALA A 213 24.78 -26.63 0.92
CA ALA A 213 25.55 -26.80 -0.31
C ALA A 213 26.78 -27.66 -0.10
N LYS A 214 26.85 -28.79 -0.81
CA LYS A 214 27.96 -29.74 -0.74
C LYS A 214 29.04 -29.46 -1.80
N ASP A 215 28.64 -29.00 -2.96
CA ASP A 215 29.51 -28.70 -4.10
C ASP A 215 28.95 -27.52 -4.93
N LYS A 216 29.77 -27.09 -5.93
CA LYS A 216 29.42 -25.95 -6.79
C LYS A 216 28.21 -26.24 -7.69
N LEU A 217 28.07 -27.47 -8.18
CA LEU A 217 26.99 -27.83 -9.10
C LEU A 217 25.64 -27.86 -8.42
N SER A 218 25.54 -28.53 -7.25
CA SER A 218 24.31 -28.54 -6.45
C SER A 218 23.91 -27.14 -6.04
N PHE A 219 24.86 -26.29 -5.64
CA PHE A 219 24.62 -24.91 -5.29
C PHE A 219 24.02 -24.09 -6.45
N GLN A 220 24.58 -24.24 -7.67
CA GLN A 220 24.06 -23.51 -8.83
C GLN A 220 22.69 -24.04 -9.27
N TYR A 221 22.46 -25.35 -9.22
CA TYR A 221 21.17 -25.93 -9.58
C TYR A 221 20.05 -25.48 -8.63
N ASP A 222 20.27 -25.65 -7.34
CA ASP A 222 19.30 -25.22 -6.30
C ASP A 222 19.07 -23.73 -6.35
N GLY A 223 20.12 -22.94 -6.57
CA GLY A 223 20.03 -21.49 -6.71
C GLY A 223 19.16 -21.07 -7.89
N ASN A 224 19.35 -21.68 -9.06
CA ASN A 224 18.55 -21.38 -10.25
C ASN A 224 17.05 -21.65 -10.02
N ILE A 225 16.72 -22.78 -9.38
CA ILE A 225 15.32 -23.11 -9.05
C ILE A 225 14.74 -22.09 -8.09
N LEU A 226 15.43 -21.80 -6.97
CA LEU A 226 14.95 -20.87 -5.96
C LEU A 226 14.73 -19.45 -6.53
N PHE A 227 15.68 -18.96 -7.33
CA PHE A 227 15.53 -17.66 -7.97
C PHE A 227 14.37 -17.64 -8.98
N SER A 228 14.21 -18.69 -9.76
CA SER A 228 13.08 -18.80 -10.70
C SER A 228 11.73 -18.74 -9.97
N LEU A 229 11.61 -19.41 -8.82
CA LEU A 229 10.41 -19.37 -7.99
C LEU A 229 10.16 -17.99 -7.37
N ILE A 230 11.21 -17.33 -6.85
CA ILE A 230 11.12 -15.98 -6.32
C ILE A 230 10.65 -15.00 -7.40
N PHE A 231 11.19 -15.12 -8.63
CA PHE A 231 10.78 -14.27 -9.74
C PHE A 231 9.36 -14.53 -10.21
N THR A 232 8.95 -15.80 -10.24
CA THR A 232 7.56 -16.14 -10.55
C THR A 232 6.61 -15.50 -9.52
N GLY A 233 6.90 -15.63 -8.23
CA GLY A 233 6.11 -14.99 -7.18
C GLY A 233 6.11 -13.48 -7.29
N PHE A 234 7.24 -12.87 -7.62
CA PHE A 234 7.33 -11.41 -7.82
C PHE A 234 6.53 -10.96 -9.05
N LEU A 235 6.61 -11.69 -10.16
CA LEU A 235 5.79 -11.45 -11.35
C LEU A 235 4.29 -11.52 -11.01
N LEU A 236 3.87 -12.55 -10.27
CA LEU A 236 2.49 -12.66 -9.81
C LEU A 236 2.06 -11.49 -8.95
N LEU A 237 2.94 -10.96 -8.10
CA LEU A 237 2.65 -9.75 -7.32
C LEU A 237 2.45 -8.53 -8.22
N LEU A 238 3.30 -8.32 -9.22
CA LEU A 238 3.15 -7.22 -10.17
C LEU A 238 1.89 -7.36 -11.02
N LEU A 239 1.56 -8.57 -11.48
CA LEU A 239 0.29 -8.84 -12.17
C LEU A 239 -0.91 -8.55 -11.26
N GLY A 240 -0.80 -8.86 -9.97
CA GLY A 240 -1.81 -8.51 -8.98
C GLY A 240 -2.07 -7.00 -8.91
N LEU A 241 -1.05 -6.15 -9.01
CA LEU A 241 -1.24 -4.69 -9.06
C LEU A 241 -2.03 -4.25 -10.30
N VAL A 242 -1.87 -4.96 -11.41
CA VAL A 242 -2.65 -4.69 -12.64
C VAL A 242 -4.10 -5.18 -12.49
N LEU A 243 -4.31 -6.32 -11.84
CA LEU A 243 -5.65 -6.86 -11.57
C LEU A 243 -6.44 -6.05 -10.52
N PHE A 244 -5.75 -5.35 -9.64
CA PHE A 244 -6.33 -4.48 -8.63
C PHE A 244 -5.87 -3.02 -8.82
N PRO A 245 -6.23 -2.36 -9.95
CA PRO A 245 -5.72 -1.04 -10.29
C PRO A 245 -6.07 0.04 -9.25
N GLN A 246 -7.15 -0.18 -8.48
CA GLN A 246 -7.55 0.69 -7.37
C GLN A 246 -6.44 0.85 -6.32
N ILE A 247 -5.54 -0.15 -6.21
CA ILE A 247 -4.41 -0.10 -5.28
C ILE A 247 -3.39 0.95 -5.72
N LEU A 248 -3.16 1.13 -7.02
CA LEU A 248 -2.18 2.09 -7.53
C LEU A 248 -2.52 3.55 -7.17
N TYR A 249 -3.82 3.88 -7.19
CA TYR A 249 -4.31 5.22 -6.87
C TYR A 249 -4.54 5.46 -5.38
N GLY A 250 -4.23 4.48 -4.54
CA GLY A 250 -4.67 4.45 -3.15
C GLY A 250 -6.15 4.06 -3.10
N ILE A 251 -6.46 3.04 -2.32
CA ILE A 251 -7.86 2.75 -2.01
C ILE A 251 -8.34 3.99 -1.27
N PRO A 252 -9.35 4.73 -1.79
CA PRO A 252 -9.97 5.74 -0.98
C PRO A 252 -10.55 4.97 0.20
N MET A 253 -9.84 5.01 1.32
CA MET A 253 -10.37 4.57 2.57
C MET A 253 -11.63 5.41 2.71
N GLU A 254 -12.80 4.79 2.89
CA GLU A 254 -13.93 5.54 3.41
C GLU A 254 -13.28 6.35 4.52
N LYS A 255 -13.08 7.66 4.31
CA LYS A 255 -12.81 8.54 5.44
C LYS A 255 -13.90 8.07 6.37
N PRO A 256 -13.62 7.56 7.59
CA PRO A 256 -14.65 7.37 8.55
C PRO A 256 -15.29 8.73 8.52
N GLY A 257 -16.48 8.81 7.87
CA GLY A 257 -17.07 10.06 7.52
C GLY A 257 -16.78 10.88 8.70
N LEU A 258 -16.22 12.08 8.56
CA LEU A 258 -16.18 12.93 9.69
C LEU A 258 -17.36 12.44 10.46
N LYS A 259 -17.12 11.65 11.51
CA LYS A 259 -18.13 11.49 12.50
C LYS A 259 -18.25 12.94 12.95
N VAL A 260 -19.05 13.69 12.19
CA VAL A 260 -19.96 14.54 12.86
C VAL A 260 -20.37 13.58 13.94
N LYS A 261 -19.91 13.81 15.16
CA LYS A 261 -20.58 13.27 16.31
C LYS A 261 -22.04 13.60 16.00
N GLU A 262 -22.66 12.74 15.20
CA GLU A 262 -24.04 12.46 15.38
C GLU A 262 -24.02 12.07 16.83
N ASP A 263 -24.45 13.00 17.64
CA ASP A 263 -24.96 12.69 18.95
C ASP A 263 -26.05 11.65 18.69
N LYS A 264 -25.59 10.38 18.48
CA LYS A 264 -26.47 9.22 18.24
C LYS A 264 -27.35 8.95 19.45
N ALA A 265 -27.05 9.60 20.57
CA ALA A 265 -27.88 9.54 21.76
C ALA A 265 -29.13 10.44 21.68
N PHE A 266 -29.19 11.40 20.72
CA PHE A 266 -30.35 12.33 20.65
C PHE A 266 -31.28 12.06 19.45
N VAL A 267 -30.86 11.19 18.48
CA VAL A 267 -31.56 11.07 17.19
C VAL A 267 -32.42 9.78 17.09
N GLU A 268 -32.12 8.71 17.80
CA GLU A 268 -32.87 7.45 17.66
C GLU A 268 -34.10 7.34 18.58
N SER A 269 -34.13 8.04 19.72
CA SER A 269 -35.28 7.96 20.64
C SER A 269 -36.44 8.92 20.32
N ASP A 270 -36.16 10.04 19.57
CA ASP A 270 -37.17 11.05 19.27
C ASP A 270 -37.69 10.99 17.81
N MET A 271 -37.09 10.16 16.93
CA MET A 271 -37.50 10.08 15.52
C MET A 271 -38.71 9.15 15.26
N GLU A 272 -39.02 8.24 16.16
CA GLU A 272 -40.19 7.35 15.97
C GLU A 272 -41.56 8.05 16.02
N ASN A 273 -41.60 9.28 16.59
CA ASN A 273 -42.81 10.10 16.67
C ASN A 273 -42.69 11.48 15.98
N PHE A 274 -41.59 11.74 15.24
CA PHE A 274 -41.41 13.03 14.57
C PHE A 274 -41.96 12.98 13.15
N SER A 275 -42.95 13.78 12.85
CA SER A 275 -43.46 14.00 11.49
C SER A 275 -43.45 15.47 11.16
N LEU A 276 -42.97 15.82 9.98
CA LEU A 276 -43.09 17.18 9.45
C LEU A 276 -44.47 17.36 8.85
N LYS A 277 -45.09 18.50 9.09
CA LYS A 277 -46.38 18.88 8.47
C LYS A 277 -46.16 19.10 6.96
N ASP A 278 -47.17 18.80 6.15
CA ASP A 278 -47.08 18.91 4.68
C ASP A 278 -46.68 20.30 4.22
N ASP A 279 -47.28 21.34 4.78
CA ASP A 279 -46.94 22.76 4.48
C ASP A 279 -45.46 23.07 4.74
N TYR A 280 -44.84 22.43 5.75
CA TYR A 280 -43.45 22.61 6.08
C TYR A 280 -42.53 21.81 5.14
N ILE A 281 -42.97 20.64 4.68
CA ILE A 281 -42.28 19.83 3.67
C ILE A 281 -42.19 20.64 2.37
N ASP A 282 -43.31 21.27 1.94
CA ASP A 282 -43.31 22.09 0.74
C ASP A 282 -42.41 23.33 0.86
N LYS A 283 -42.37 23.95 2.05
CA LYS A 283 -41.38 24.99 2.34
C LYS A 283 -39.95 24.50 2.14
N ILE A 284 -39.62 23.32 2.66
CA ILE A 284 -38.26 22.72 2.47
C ILE A 284 -37.99 22.53 0.98
N ARG A 285 -38.94 22.03 0.21
CA ARG A 285 -38.76 21.84 -1.25
C ARG A 285 -38.47 23.17 -1.96
N LEU A 286 -39.19 24.22 -1.66
CA LEU A 286 -38.96 25.53 -2.25
C LEU A 286 -37.57 26.10 -1.91
N LEU A 287 -37.15 25.97 -0.65
CA LEU A 287 -35.79 26.38 -0.24
C LEU A 287 -34.68 25.58 -0.90
N LEU A 288 -34.89 24.29 -1.11
CA LEU A 288 -33.95 23.42 -1.83
C LEU A 288 -33.86 23.80 -3.32
N GLU A 289 -34.97 24.15 -3.97
CA GLU A 289 -34.97 24.61 -5.36
C GLU A 289 -34.23 25.96 -5.51
N ASP A 290 -34.39 26.90 -4.56
CA ASP A 290 -33.66 28.15 -4.59
C ASP A 290 -32.17 27.95 -4.32
N TRP A 291 -31.81 27.10 -3.35
CA TRP A 291 -30.42 26.71 -3.08
C TRP A 291 -29.75 26.04 -4.29
N LYS A 292 -30.51 25.25 -5.06
CA LYS A 292 -30.05 24.62 -6.31
C LYS A 292 -29.79 25.66 -7.39
N LYS A 293 -30.61 26.71 -7.53
CA LYS A 293 -30.39 27.80 -8.50
C LYS A 293 -29.08 28.54 -8.26
N ASP A 294 -28.66 28.65 -7.01
CA ASP A 294 -27.39 29.27 -6.63
C ASP A 294 -26.16 28.42 -6.90
N ASN A 295 -26.33 27.18 -7.43
CA ASN A 295 -25.27 26.23 -7.72
C ASN A 295 -24.41 25.85 -6.49
N LYS A 296 -24.90 26.02 -5.29
CA LYS A 296 -24.16 25.71 -4.04
C LYS A 296 -23.82 24.23 -3.88
N PHE A 297 -24.49 23.34 -4.61
CA PHE A 297 -24.15 21.93 -4.68
C PHE A 297 -22.78 21.66 -5.33
N LEU A 298 -22.20 22.62 -6.05
CA LEU A 298 -20.86 22.55 -6.65
C LEU A 298 -19.74 22.80 -5.65
N GLU A 299 -20.03 23.42 -4.50
CA GLU A 299 -19.03 23.70 -3.49
C GLU A 299 -18.42 22.39 -2.95
N ALA A 300 -17.08 22.32 -2.88
CA ALA A 300 -16.36 21.12 -2.48
C ALA A 300 -16.76 20.62 -1.08
N ASP A 301 -17.02 21.54 -0.14
CA ASP A 301 -17.36 21.25 1.25
C ASP A 301 -18.88 21.16 1.50
N SER A 302 -19.70 21.18 0.44
CA SER A 302 -21.14 21.06 0.58
C SER A 302 -21.53 19.72 1.22
N ASN A 303 -22.20 19.80 2.36
CA ASN A 303 -22.70 18.66 3.14
C ASN A 303 -24.06 19.00 3.78
N THR A 304 -24.71 18.03 4.42
CA THR A 304 -26.04 18.23 5.03
C THR A 304 -26.04 19.38 6.06
N PHE A 305 -24.94 19.57 6.77
CA PHE A 305 -24.82 20.65 7.77
C PHE A 305 -24.69 22.03 7.09
N SER A 306 -23.86 22.16 6.04
CA SER A 306 -23.75 23.41 5.28
C SER A 306 -25.07 23.76 4.61
N LEU A 307 -25.77 22.77 4.01
CA LEU A 307 -27.10 22.95 3.46
C LEU A 307 -28.07 23.46 4.52
N ALA A 308 -28.15 22.82 5.69
CA ALA A 308 -29.05 23.21 6.78
C ALA A 308 -28.79 24.66 7.23
N LYS A 309 -27.51 25.04 7.30
CA LYS A 309 -27.10 26.40 7.60
C LYS A 309 -27.48 27.39 6.50
N ASP A 310 -27.30 27.04 5.24
CA ASP A 310 -27.57 27.92 4.09
C ASP A 310 -29.05 28.24 3.92
N ILE A 311 -29.93 27.29 4.22
CA ILE A 311 -31.38 27.45 4.11
C ILE A 311 -32.03 27.80 5.46
N ASP A 312 -31.22 28.04 6.50
CA ASP A 312 -31.62 28.39 7.86
C ASP A 312 -32.68 27.44 8.45
N LEU A 313 -32.43 26.16 8.33
CA LEU A 313 -33.30 25.14 8.90
C LEU A 313 -32.51 24.17 9.82
N PRO A 314 -33.19 23.61 10.86
CA PRO A 314 -32.56 22.65 11.74
C PRO A 314 -32.05 21.42 10.99
N LEU A 315 -30.83 20.97 11.30
CA LEU A 315 -30.18 19.83 10.64
C LEU A 315 -31.06 18.57 10.67
N HIS A 316 -31.74 18.30 11.78
CA HIS A 316 -32.60 17.12 11.93
C HIS A 316 -33.82 17.15 11.00
N HIS A 317 -34.38 18.35 10.66
CA HIS A 317 -35.45 18.48 9.67
C HIS A 317 -34.94 18.11 8.27
N ILE A 318 -33.75 18.55 7.90
CA ILE A 318 -33.14 18.23 6.61
C ILE A 318 -32.80 16.74 6.52
N THR A 319 -32.25 16.19 7.59
CA THR A 319 -31.94 14.74 7.67
C THR A 319 -33.22 13.91 7.54
N TYR A 320 -34.30 14.31 8.24
CA TYR A 320 -35.60 13.66 8.14
C TYR A 320 -36.18 13.74 6.72
N PHE A 321 -36.13 14.93 6.12
CA PHE A 321 -36.63 15.17 4.76
C PHE A 321 -35.94 14.23 3.74
N PHE A 322 -34.61 14.16 3.75
CA PHE A 322 -33.88 13.30 2.80
C PHE A 322 -34.11 11.82 3.06
N ASN A 323 -34.18 11.38 4.32
CA ASN A 323 -34.28 9.95 4.64
C ASN A 323 -35.71 9.41 4.53
N HIS A 324 -36.75 10.22 4.79
CA HIS A 324 -38.14 9.75 4.90
C HIS A 324 -39.10 10.32 3.85
N ILE A 325 -38.80 11.51 3.32
CA ILE A 325 -39.67 12.15 2.32
C ILE A 325 -39.08 12.00 0.92
N ASN A 326 -37.78 12.32 0.76
CA ASN A 326 -37.12 12.23 -0.54
C ASN A 326 -36.62 10.81 -0.86
N ASN A 327 -36.55 9.92 0.13
CA ASN A 327 -36.05 8.55 0.02
C ASN A 327 -34.67 8.43 -0.66
N GLU A 328 -33.90 9.48 -0.61
CA GLU A 328 -32.56 9.57 -1.20
C GLU A 328 -31.64 10.29 -0.19
N LYS A 329 -30.42 9.83 -0.01
CA LYS A 329 -29.46 10.54 0.85
C LYS A 329 -29.04 11.85 0.21
N TYR A 330 -28.77 12.87 1.03
CA TYR A 330 -28.26 14.17 0.55
C TYR A 330 -27.05 14.04 -0.38
N ILE A 331 -26.11 13.16 -0.06
CA ILE A 331 -24.90 12.93 -0.88
C ILE A 331 -25.25 12.44 -2.27
N ASP A 332 -26.21 11.51 -2.37
CA ASP A 332 -26.61 10.91 -3.66
C ASP A 332 -27.38 11.95 -4.48
N TRP A 333 -28.27 12.69 -3.84
CA TRP A 333 -29.00 13.81 -4.43
C TRP A 333 -28.05 14.89 -4.96
N ARG A 334 -27.08 15.35 -4.14
CA ARG A 334 -26.06 16.33 -4.56
C ARG A 334 -25.21 15.82 -5.73
N ASN A 335 -24.77 14.57 -5.68
CA ASN A 335 -23.96 13.99 -6.75
C ASN A 335 -24.76 13.88 -8.07
N ARG A 336 -26.05 13.58 -8.00
CA ARG A 336 -26.95 13.62 -9.15
C ARG A 336 -27.03 15.01 -9.76
N LEU A 337 -27.21 16.06 -8.95
CA LEU A 337 -27.21 17.45 -9.42
C LEU A 337 -25.90 17.84 -10.11
N ARG A 338 -24.77 17.41 -9.58
CA ARG A 338 -23.45 17.66 -10.20
C ARG A 338 -23.32 16.97 -11.56
N ILE A 339 -23.82 15.74 -11.68
CA ILE A 339 -23.83 15.02 -12.94
C ILE A 339 -24.75 15.71 -13.95
N GLU A 340 -25.95 16.11 -13.54
CA GLU A 340 -26.91 16.85 -14.38
C GLU A 340 -26.28 18.17 -14.86
N TYR A 341 -25.59 18.90 -13.98
CA TYR A 341 -24.89 20.11 -14.32
C TYR A 341 -23.76 19.86 -15.34
N ALA A 342 -22.94 18.82 -15.14
CA ALA A 342 -21.88 18.42 -16.07
C ALA A 342 -22.44 18.07 -17.47
N ILE A 343 -23.55 17.32 -17.50
CA ILE A 343 -24.26 16.99 -18.77
C ILE A 343 -24.77 18.29 -19.44
N GLY A 344 -25.31 19.22 -18.66
CA GLY A 344 -25.75 20.51 -19.16
C GLY A 344 -24.61 21.33 -19.75
N LEU A 345 -23.43 21.33 -19.15
CA LEU A 345 -22.23 22.01 -19.70
C LEU A 345 -21.79 21.39 -21.04
N ILE A 346 -21.83 20.08 -21.14
CA ILE A 346 -21.47 19.35 -22.36
C ILE A 346 -22.46 19.66 -23.48
N ASN A 347 -23.77 19.55 -23.22
CA ASN A 347 -24.82 19.77 -24.20
C ASN A 347 -24.89 21.22 -24.74
N ASN A 348 -24.57 22.19 -23.88
CA ASN A 348 -24.54 23.61 -24.24
C ASN A 348 -23.24 24.06 -24.90
N GLN A 349 -22.42 23.13 -25.39
CA GLN A 349 -21.12 23.36 -26.03
C GLN A 349 -20.07 24.09 -25.17
N LYS A 350 -20.41 24.53 -23.96
CA LYS A 350 -19.47 25.16 -23.01
C LYS A 350 -18.42 24.17 -22.47
N GLY A 351 -18.65 22.87 -22.62
CA GLY A 351 -17.74 21.80 -22.21
C GLY A 351 -16.97 21.14 -23.35
N TYR A 352 -17.24 21.48 -24.62
CA TYR A 352 -16.72 20.74 -25.77
C TYR A 352 -15.17 20.77 -25.89
N ASN A 353 -14.53 21.80 -25.34
CA ASN A 353 -13.08 21.96 -25.35
C ASN A 353 -12.42 21.68 -24.00
N LYS A 354 -13.18 21.11 -23.05
CA LYS A 354 -12.67 20.81 -21.71
C LYS A 354 -12.41 19.32 -21.55
N THR A 355 -11.30 18.97 -20.90
CA THR A 355 -11.05 17.58 -20.53
C THR A 355 -12.01 17.15 -19.41
N ILE A 356 -12.26 15.84 -19.30
CA ILE A 356 -13.09 15.26 -18.23
C ILE A 356 -12.58 15.69 -16.83
N GLU A 357 -11.26 15.86 -16.68
CA GLU A 357 -10.66 16.32 -15.43
C GLU A 357 -11.03 17.77 -15.10
N VAL A 358 -11.06 18.65 -16.10
CA VAL A 358 -11.46 20.06 -15.92
C VAL A 358 -12.95 20.14 -15.60
N LEU A 359 -13.80 19.38 -16.30
CA LEU A 359 -15.22 19.28 -15.99
C LEU A 359 -15.47 18.76 -14.58
N GLY A 360 -14.73 17.73 -14.15
CA GLY A 360 -14.85 17.18 -12.81
C GLY A 360 -14.40 18.14 -11.70
N LYS A 361 -13.58 19.14 -11.98
CA LYS A 361 -13.20 20.20 -11.02
C LYS A 361 -14.24 21.33 -10.96
N GLU A 362 -15.01 21.52 -12.03
CA GLU A 362 -16.08 22.54 -12.09
C GLU A 362 -17.42 22.01 -11.54
N CYS A 363 -17.55 20.69 -11.41
CA CYS A 363 -18.72 19.99 -10.91
C CYS A 363 -18.47 19.31 -9.57
#